data_3c7960af598a3e2694e309b50e58e70b
#
_entry.id   3c7960af598a3e2694e309b50e58e70b
#
_cell.length_a   1.000
_cell.length_b   1.000
_cell.length_c   1.000
_cell.angle_alpha   90.00
_cell.angle_beta   90.00
_cell.angle_gamma   90.00
#
_symmetry.space_group_name_H-M   'P 1'
#
loop_
_entity.id
_entity.type
_entity.pdbx_description
1 polymer ?
#
loop_
_entity_poly.entity_id
_entity_poly.type
_entity_poly.pdbx_seq_one_letter_code
_entity_poly.pdbx_strand_id
1 'polypeptide(L)'
;MISNHSGVMEIILHFHNCHFMNESKCPVPREQQPTNEFIELSKSRVFSWPKTKKSLIVILAKFWVGSFVLFLLISSGSVYFETSLLKYMLLSLFSSLSIPLLITIRLYLGWNHVFKRLTSERIEYEESGWYDGQVWIKPVVLKEKESLIASIEVKPILKNLIQIISIILILSLSGILLFQYNNF
;
A
#
# COMPACT_ATOMS: atom_id res chain seq x y z
N MET A 1 -11.10 -10.96 -20.75
CA MET A 1 -11.76 -10.81 -19.41
C MET A 1 -11.21 -9.56 -18.72
N ILE A 2 -11.42 -8.36 -19.34
CA ILE A 2 -10.86 -7.04 -18.87
C ILE A 2 -11.99 -6.01 -18.69
N SER A 3 -13.25 -6.44 -18.73
CA SER A 3 -14.39 -5.50 -18.87
C SER A 3 -15.17 -5.16 -17.60
N ASN A 4 -14.79 -5.65 -16.41
CA ASN A 4 -15.61 -5.43 -15.20
C ASN A 4 -15.14 -4.36 -14.21
N HIS A 5 -13.94 -3.76 -14.40
CA HIS A 5 -13.48 -2.72 -13.48
C HIS A 5 -14.06 -1.33 -13.76
N SER A 6 -14.48 -1.05 -15.00
CA SER A 6 -15.11 0.23 -15.34
C SER A 6 -16.54 0.36 -14.81
N GLY A 7 -17.30 -0.72 -14.81
CA GLY A 7 -18.70 -0.71 -14.36
C GLY A 7 -18.87 -0.45 -12.87
N VAL A 8 -18.00 -1.03 -12.03
CA VAL A 8 -18.02 -0.82 -10.57
C VAL A 8 -17.58 0.62 -10.24
N MET A 9 -16.60 1.15 -10.98
CA MET A 9 -16.16 2.54 -10.82
C MET A 9 -17.23 3.54 -11.26
N GLU A 10 -17.99 3.26 -12.33
CA GLU A 10 -19.14 4.08 -12.74
C GLU A 10 -20.28 3.99 -11.74
N ILE A 11 -20.56 2.83 -11.18
CA ILE A 11 -21.56 2.66 -10.12
C ILE A 11 -21.12 3.42 -8.85
N ILE A 12 -19.85 3.36 -8.48
CA ILE A 12 -19.29 4.13 -7.35
C ILE A 12 -19.37 5.63 -7.62
N LEU A 13 -19.09 6.09 -8.83
CA LEU A 13 -19.19 7.50 -9.22
C LEU A 13 -20.64 7.98 -9.29
N HIS A 14 -21.58 7.15 -9.73
CA HIS A 14 -23.01 7.50 -9.78
C HIS A 14 -23.65 7.53 -8.38
N PHE A 15 -23.09 6.80 -7.41
CA PHE A 15 -23.47 6.85 -5.99
C PHE A 15 -22.61 7.82 -5.16
N HIS A 16 -21.86 8.71 -5.79
CA HIS A 16 -20.82 9.56 -5.20
C HIS A 16 -21.34 10.65 -4.27
N ASN A 17 -22.57 10.59 -3.80
CA ASN A 17 -23.03 11.67 -2.94
C ASN A 17 -23.69 11.12 -1.67
N CYS A 18 -23.20 11.60 -0.52
CA CYS A 18 -24.06 11.93 0.63
C CYS A 18 -25.31 12.73 0.17
N HIS A 19 -25.36 13.13 -1.07
CA HIS A 19 -26.43 13.86 -1.73
C HIS A 19 -27.77 13.13 -1.81
N PHE A 20 -27.75 11.78 -1.69
CA PHE A 20 -29.00 11.00 -1.61
C PHE A 20 -29.56 10.88 -0.20
N MET A 21 -28.78 11.16 0.83
CA MET A 21 -29.25 11.35 2.19
C MET A 21 -29.02 12.81 2.55
N ASN A 22 -30.05 13.63 2.38
CA ASN A 22 -30.17 15.02 2.82
C ASN A 22 -28.84 15.58 3.39
N GLU A 23 -28.13 16.42 2.67
CA GLU A 23 -26.80 17.01 3.02
C GLU A 23 -26.73 17.59 4.44
N SER A 24 -27.91 17.81 5.06
CA SER A 24 -28.09 18.32 6.42
C SER A 24 -27.81 17.32 7.57
N LYS A 25 -27.48 16.05 7.28
CA LYS A 25 -27.28 15.02 8.33
C LYS A 25 -25.87 14.44 8.47
N CYS A 26 -24.93 14.76 7.59
CA CYS A 26 -23.56 14.27 7.69
C CYS A 26 -22.64 15.42 8.15
N PRO A 27 -22.21 15.44 9.43
CA PRO A 27 -21.36 16.50 9.94
C PRO A 27 -19.91 16.38 9.48
N VAL A 28 -19.51 15.22 8.89
CA VAL A 28 -18.12 14.93 8.52
C VAL A 28 -17.71 15.72 7.28
N PRO A 29 -16.63 16.53 7.32
CA PRO A 29 -16.08 17.23 6.17
C PRO A 29 -15.80 16.27 5.01
N ARG A 30 -16.02 16.73 3.76
CA ARG A 30 -15.85 15.88 2.56
C ARG A 30 -14.46 15.24 2.45
N GLU A 31 -13.42 15.96 2.87
CA GLU A 31 -12.04 15.51 2.84
C GLU A 31 -11.78 14.34 3.81
N GLN A 32 -12.54 14.29 4.92
CA GLN A 32 -12.39 13.27 5.96
C GLN A 32 -13.36 12.08 5.79
N GLN A 33 -14.17 12.08 4.75
CA GLN A 33 -15.07 10.94 4.45
C GLN A 33 -14.27 9.76 3.91
N PRO A 34 -14.44 8.53 4.46
CA PRO A 34 -13.66 7.35 4.05
C PRO A 34 -13.74 7.01 2.56
N THR A 35 -14.90 7.26 1.94
CA THR A 35 -15.11 7.04 0.50
C THR A 35 -14.27 8.00 -0.34
N ASN A 36 -14.16 9.27 0.07
CA ASN A 36 -13.35 10.27 -0.64
C ASN A 36 -11.86 9.99 -0.47
N GLU A 37 -11.42 9.59 0.73
CA GLU A 37 -10.05 9.15 0.97
C GLU A 37 -9.68 7.94 0.08
N PHE A 38 -10.58 6.97 -0.05
CA PHE A 38 -10.38 5.85 -0.98
C PHE A 38 -10.19 6.33 -2.42
N ILE A 39 -11.01 7.27 -2.89
CA ILE A 39 -10.93 7.81 -4.25
C ILE A 39 -9.63 8.57 -4.46
N GLU A 40 -9.25 9.44 -3.53
CA GLU A 40 -7.99 10.20 -3.59
C GLU A 40 -6.77 9.28 -3.58
N LEU A 41 -6.75 8.30 -2.67
CA LEU A 41 -5.68 7.31 -2.60
C LEU A 41 -5.61 6.52 -3.92
N SER A 42 -6.75 6.12 -4.46
CA SER A 42 -6.83 5.36 -5.71
C SER A 42 -6.38 6.13 -6.94
N LYS A 43 -6.48 7.46 -6.95
CA LYS A 43 -6.01 8.37 -8.00
C LYS A 43 -4.53 8.75 -7.85
N SER A 44 -3.97 8.59 -6.66
CA SER A 44 -2.56 8.90 -6.39
C SER A 44 -1.64 8.07 -7.27
N ARG A 45 -0.59 8.69 -7.83
CA ARG A 45 0.37 8.02 -8.73
C ARG A 45 1.04 6.81 -8.07
N VAL A 46 1.40 6.92 -6.80
CA VAL A 46 2.11 5.86 -6.06
C VAL A 46 1.16 4.76 -5.60
N PHE A 47 0.01 5.12 -5.04
CA PHE A 47 -0.95 4.16 -4.49
C PHE A 47 -1.83 3.48 -5.53
N SER A 48 -1.81 3.90 -6.80
CA SER A 48 -2.49 3.20 -7.89
C SER A 48 -1.74 1.94 -8.37
N TRP A 49 -0.44 1.80 -8.08
CA TRP A 49 0.39 0.67 -8.53
C TRP A 49 -0.14 -0.71 -8.13
N PRO A 50 -0.64 -0.92 -6.88
CA PRO A 50 -1.10 -2.23 -6.43
C PRO A 50 -2.40 -2.71 -7.06
N LYS A 51 -3.13 -1.88 -7.80
CA LYS A 51 -4.38 -2.28 -8.48
C LYS A 51 -4.18 -3.46 -9.43
N THR A 52 -3.01 -3.54 -10.09
CA THR A 52 -2.66 -4.65 -10.97
C THR A 52 -1.37 -5.29 -10.49
N LYS A 53 -1.39 -6.62 -10.23
CA LYS A 53 -0.18 -7.35 -9.79
C LYS A 53 1.00 -7.16 -10.75
N LYS A 54 0.75 -7.18 -12.07
CA LYS A 54 1.80 -6.99 -13.08
C LYS A 54 2.46 -5.62 -12.97
N SER A 55 1.66 -4.56 -12.86
CA SER A 55 2.19 -3.19 -12.74
C SER A 55 3.04 -3.04 -11.48
N LEU A 56 2.56 -3.53 -10.34
CA LEU A 56 3.28 -3.48 -9.08
C LEU A 56 4.63 -4.20 -9.18
N ILE A 57 4.66 -5.44 -9.70
CA ILE A 57 5.90 -6.22 -9.84
C ILE A 57 6.91 -5.50 -10.74
N VAL A 58 6.46 -4.97 -11.89
CA VAL A 58 7.34 -4.26 -12.82
C VAL A 58 7.95 -3.00 -12.17
N ILE A 59 7.15 -2.25 -11.43
CA ILE A 59 7.62 -1.04 -10.75
C ILE A 59 8.60 -1.40 -9.64
N LEU A 60 8.27 -2.39 -8.81
CA LEU A 60 9.17 -2.87 -7.76
C LEU A 60 10.49 -3.42 -8.32
N ALA A 61 10.44 -4.14 -9.45
CA ALA A 61 11.63 -4.61 -10.14
C ALA A 61 12.54 -3.46 -10.61
N LYS A 62 11.96 -2.37 -11.14
CA LYS A 62 12.73 -1.17 -11.51
C LYS A 62 13.40 -0.53 -10.29
N PHE A 63 12.68 -0.39 -9.18
CA PHE A 63 13.27 0.11 -7.95
C PHE A 63 14.34 -0.83 -7.39
N TRP A 64 14.15 -2.14 -7.50
CA TRP A 64 15.15 -3.11 -7.09
C TRP A 64 16.44 -3.01 -7.91
N VAL A 65 16.35 -2.93 -9.24
CA VAL A 65 17.52 -2.73 -10.10
C VAL A 65 18.25 -1.43 -9.77
N GLY A 66 17.52 -0.32 -9.59
CA GLY A 66 18.11 0.94 -9.19
C GLY A 66 18.80 0.87 -7.82
N SER A 67 18.16 0.22 -6.84
CA SER A 67 18.74 0.01 -5.51
C SER A 67 19.95 -0.93 -5.54
N PHE A 68 19.95 -1.93 -6.40
CA PHE A 68 21.08 -2.84 -6.57
C PHE A 68 22.34 -2.09 -7.03
N VAL A 69 22.22 -1.21 -8.04
CA VAL A 69 23.34 -0.36 -8.48
C VAL A 69 23.83 0.54 -7.35
N LEU A 70 22.92 1.14 -6.60
CA LEU A 70 23.26 1.97 -5.44
C LEU A 70 24.04 1.17 -4.38
N PHE A 71 23.56 -0.03 -4.03
CA PHE A 71 24.24 -0.87 -3.03
C PHE A 71 25.57 -1.43 -3.53
N LEU A 72 25.74 -1.66 -4.84
CA LEU A 72 27.05 -1.97 -5.41
C LEU A 72 28.06 -0.83 -5.17
N LEU A 73 27.64 0.42 -5.38
CA LEU A 73 28.51 1.57 -5.14
C LEU A 73 28.85 1.72 -3.65
N ILE A 74 27.88 1.58 -2.76
CA ILE A 74 28.08 1.67 -1.31
C ILE A 74 29.02 0.54 -0.83
N SER A 75 28.80 -0.68 -1.32
CA SER A 75 29.58 -1.86 -0.91
C SER A 75 31.00 -1.88 -1.50
N SER A 76 31.32 -1.04 -2.49
CA SER A 76 32.68 -0.97 -3.09
C SER A 76 33.76 -0.60 -2.07
N GLY A 77 33.40 0.12 -1.01
CA GLY A 77 34.31 0.42 0.10
C GLY A 77 34.43 -0.69 1.17
N SER A 78 33.80 -1.86 0.97
CA SER A 78 33.86 -2.95 1.92
C SER A 78 35.08 -3.86 1.70
N VAL A 79 35.56 -4.51 2.77
CA VAL A 79 36.67 -5.49 2.72
C VAL A 79 36.38 -6.65 1.75
N TYR A 80 35.10 -6.98 1.54
CA TYR A 80 34.69 -8.07 0.63
C TYR A 80 34.94 -7.76 -0.85
N PHE A 81 35.01 -6.49 -1.23
CA PHE A 81 35.36 -6.11 -2.60
C PHE A 81 36.76 -6.59 -2.98
N GLU A 82 37.72 -6.50 -2.04
CA GLU A 82 39.11 -6.93 -2.28
C GLU A 82 39.34 -8.43 -2.10
N THR A 83 38.56 -9.08 -1.23
CA THR A 83 38.81 -10.48 -0.84
C THR A 83 37.97 -11.49 -1.62
N SER A 84 36.71 -11.17 -2.00
CA SER A 84 35.80 -12.10 -2.68
C SER A 84 34.70 -11.39 -3.44
N LEU A 85 34.80 -11.41 -4.77
CA LEU A 85 33.80 -10.82 -5.66
C LEU A 85 32.39 -11.44 -5.43
N LEU A 86 32.33 -12.75 -5.14
CA LEU A 86 31.07 -13.43 -4.89
C LEU A 86 30.36 -12.89 -3.63
N LYS A 87 31.10 -12.75 -2.53
CA LYS A 87 30.55 -12.21 -1.26
C LYS A 87 30.07 -10.78 -1.42
N TYR A 88 30.84 -9.96 -2.11
CA TYR A 88 30.49 -8.58 -2.45
C TYR A 88 29.17 -8.50 -3.24
N MET A 89 29.02 -9.30 -4.30
CA MET A 89 27.81 -9.31 -5.13
C MET A 89 26.60 -9.81 -4.33
N LEU A 90 26.74 -10.88 -3.53
CA LEU A 90 25.65 -11.40 -2.70
C LEU A 90 25.22 -10.37 -1.66
N LEU A 91 26.14 -9.70 -0.98
CA LEU A 91 25.83 -8.67 -0.02
C LEU A 91 25.02 -7.54 -0.67
N SER A 92 25.46 -7.03 -1.81
CA SER A 92 24.78 -5.97 -2.55
C SER A 92 23.40 -6.40 -3.04
N LEU A 93 23.26 -7.65 -3.54
CA LEU A 93 22.02 -8.21 -4.05
C LEU A 93 20.94 -8.29 -2.96
N PHE A 94 21.27 -8.84 -1.80
CA PHE A 94 20.30 -9.01 -0.72
C PHE A 94 20.01 -7.70 0.01
N SER A 95 21.02 -6.84 0.20
CA SER A 95 20.81 -5.52 0.80
C SER A 95 19.90 -4.64 -0.05
N SER A 96 19.94 -4.77 -1.37
CA SER A 96 19.11 -4.00 -2.29
C SER A 96 17.61 -4.30 -2.19
N LEU A 97 17.23 -5.46 -1.63
CA LEU A 97 15.82 -5.81 -1.36
C LEU A 97 15.16 -4.91 -0.31
N SER A 98 15.95 -4.19 0.50
CA SER A 98 15.43 -3.29 1.54
C SER A 98 14.57 -2.16 0.96
N ILE A 99 14.93 -1.57 -0.17
CA ILE A 99 14.19 -0.46 -0.79
C ILE A 99 12.81 -0.89 -1.30
N PRO A 100 12.66 -1.93 -2.15
CA PRO A 100 11.34 -2.42 -2.53
C PRO A 100 10.51 -2.92 -1.34
N LEU A 101 11.12 -3.46 -0.29
CA LEU A 101 10.43 -3.83 0.93
C LEU A 101 9.79 -2.62 1.61
N LEU A 102 10.55 -1.54 1.83
CA LEU A 102 10.05 -0.31 2.45
C LEU A 102 8.91 0.33 1.63
N ILE A 103 9.05 0.37 0.30
CA ILE A 103 8.00 0.87 -0.60
C ILE A 103 6.73 0.04 -0.44
N THR A 104 6.83 -1.30 -0.43
CA THR A 104 5.68 -2.19 -0.32
C THR A 104 5.00 -2.07 1.05
N ILE A 105 5.77 -1.93 2.14
CA ILE A 105 5.24 -1.66 3.48
C ILE A 105 4.49 -0.33 3.50
N ARG A 106 5.04 0.72 2.90
CA ARG A 106 4.39 2.04 2.81
C ARG A 106 3.05 1.96 2.09
N LEU A 107 2.99 1.24 0.96
CA LEU A 107 1.76 1.00 0.21
C LEU A 107 0.74 0.22 1.06
N TYR A 108 1.19 -0.81 1.75
CA TYR A 108 0.35 -1.62 2.64
C TYR A 108 -0.26 -0.78 3.76
N LEU A 109 0.54 0.04 4.44
CA LEU A 109 0.06 0.90 5.53
C LEU A 109 -1.01 1.89 5.05
N GLY A 110 -0.82 2.51 3.88
CA GLY A 110 -1.81 3.43 3.31
C GLY A 110 -3.13 2.75 2.97
N TRP A 111 -3.10 1.62 2.28
CA TRP A 111 -4.30 0.85 1.94
C TRP A 111 -4.99 0.25 3.16
N ASN A 112 -4.23 -0.21 4.16
CA ASN A 112 -4.77 -0.75 5.40
C ASN A 112 -5.46 0.33 6.25
N HIS A 113 -4.93 1.57 6.24
CA HIS A 113 -5.58 2.71 6.90
C HIS A 113 -6.98 2.95 6.30
N VAL A 114 -7.07 3.09 4.98
CA VAL A 114 -8.35 3.30 4.29
C VAL A 114 -9.30 2.12 4.49
N PHE A 115 -8.79 0.89 4.44
CA PHE A 115 -9.59 -0.31 4.73
C PHE A 115 -10.24 -0.26 6.12
N LYS A 116 -9.46 0.07 7.15
CA LYS A 116 -9.97 0.19 8.52
C LYS A 116 -11.03 1.29 8.64
N ARG A 117 -10.83 2.44 8.00
CA ARG A 117 -11.81 3.54 8.02
C ARG A 117 -13.10 3.20 7.29
N LEU A 118 -13.03 2.50 6.16
CA LEU A 118 -14.22 2.03 5.42
C LEU A 118 -15.03 1.00 6.22
N THR A 119 -14.36 0.10 6.95
CA THR A 119 -15.02 -0.95 7.73
C THR A 119 -15.44 -0.51 9.13
N SER A 120 -14.94 0.61 9.63
CA SER A 120 -15.27 1.16 10.94
C SER A 120 -16.74 1.61 11.01
N GLU A 121 -17.39 1.37 12.15
CA GLU A 121 -18.74 1.88 12.45
C GLU A 121 -18.75 3.36 12.79
N ARG A 122 -17.61 3.88 13.21
CA ARG A 122 -17.46 5.26 13.70
C ARG A 122 -16.45 5.99 12.82
N ILE A 123 -16.75 7.24 12.54
CA ILE A 123 -15.82 8.15 11.89
C ILE A 123 -15.39 9.18 12.93
N GLU A 124 -14.11 9.19 13.22
CA GLU A 124 -13.48 10.28 13.97
C GLU A 124 -13.18 11.39 12.96
N TYR A 125 -13.66 12.60 13.23
CA TYR A 125 -13.43 13.77 12.38
C TYR A 125 -13.12 14.99 13.24
N GLU A 126 -12.39 15.92 12.67
CA GLU A 126 -12.03 17.20 13.28
C GLU A 126 -12.75 18.31 12.54
N GLU A 127 -13.45 19.16 13.29
CA GLU A 127 -13.96 20.42 12.73
C GLU A 127 -12.82 21.43 12.60
N SER A 128 -12.79 22.19 11.49
CA SER A 128 -11.74 23.17 11.23
C SER A 128 -11.68 24.22 12.36
N GLY A 129 -10.66 24.14 13.19
CA GLY A 129 -10.33 25.12 14.21
C GLY A 129 -10.42 24.66 15.67
N TRP A 130 -10.87 23.44 15.96
CA TRP A 130 -10.89 22.88 17.32
C TRP A 130 -10.25 21.50 17.37
N TYR A 131 -9.49 21.26 18.44
CA TYR A 131 -8.72 20.04 18.69
C TYR A 131 -9.59 18.87 19.25
N ASP A 132 -10.89 19.07 19.37
CA ASP A 132 -11.80 18.08 19.93
C ASP A 132 -12.29 17.16 18.79
N GLY A 133 -11.65 16.00 18.66
CA GLY A 133 -12.08 14.96 17.73
C GLY A 133 -13.51 14.53 18.03
N GLN A 134 -14.41 14.82 17.10
CA GLN A 134 -15.80 14.39 17.19
C GLN A 134 -15.97 13.01 16.59
N VAL A 135 -16.93 12.26 17.11
CA VAL A 135 -17.22 10.90 16.64
C VAL A 135 -18.62 10.84 16.06
N TRP A 136 -18.73 10.48 14.80
CA TRP A 136 -20.00 10.25 14.14
C TRP A 136 -20.22 8.77 13.86
N ILE A 137 -21.43 8.27 14.21
CA ILE A 137 -21.83 6.88 13.98
C ILE A 137 -22.46 6.78 12.61
N LYS A 138 -21.93 5.92 11.75
CA LYS A 138 -22.43 5.71 10.39
C LYS A 138 -23.83 5.07 10.42
N PRO A 139 -24.78 5.56 9.60
CA PRO A 139 -26.03 4.85 9.38
C PRO A 139 -25.76 3.49 8.70
N VAL A 140 -26.61 2.50 8.99
CA VAL A 140 -26.42 1.10 8.54
C VAL A 140 -26.21 0.99 7.04
N VAL A 141 -27.00 1.72 6.25
CA VAL A 141 -26.91 1.73 4.78
C VAL A 141 -25.53 2.20 4.28
N LEU A 142 -24.97 3.25 4.89
CA LEU A 142 -23.65 3.76 4.53
C LEU A 142 -22.55 2.76 4.91
N LYS A 143 -22.66 2.17 6.10
CA LYS A 143 -21.72 1.14 6.58
C LYS A 143 -21.68 -0.07 5.64
N GLU A 144 -22.85 -0.58 5.23
CA GLU A 144 -22.91 -1.71 4.29
C GLU A 144 -22.26 -1.38 2.95
N LYS A 145 -22.56 -0.20 2.41
CA LYS A 145 -21.97 0.28 1.15
C LYS A 145 -20.44 0.40 1.24
N GLU A 146 -19.93 1.05 2.27
CA GLU A 146 -18.48 1.21 2.47
C GLU A 146 -17.78 -0.12 2.74
N SER A 147 -18.42 -1.04 3.48
CA SER A 147 -17.88 -2.39 3.69
C SER A 147 -17.82 -3.22 2.41
N LEU A 148 -18.77 -3.05 1.49
CA LEU A 148 -18.72 -3.67 0.16
C LEU A 148 -17.53 -3.15 -0.66
N ILE A 149 -17.32 -1.83 -0.69
CA ILE A 149 -16.15 -1.23 -1.36
C ILE A 149 -14.85 -1.79 -0.75
N ALA A 150 -14.75 -1.82 0.56
CA ALA A 150 -13.58 -2.36 1.26
C ALA A 150 -13.32 -3.83 0.89
N SER A 151 -14.36 -4.66 0.83
CA SER A 151 -14.22 -6.09 0.57
C SER A 151 -13.90 -6.42 -0.90
N ILE A 152 -14.48 -5.68 -1.85
CA ILE A 152 -14.34 -5.95 -3.29
C ILE A 152 -13.07 -5.32 -3.85
N GLU A 153 -12.78 -4.07 -3.48
CA GLU A 153 -11.67 -3.29 -4.07
C GLU A 153 -10.40 -3.35 -3.23
N VAL A 154 -10.50 -3.09 -1.92
CA VAL A 154 -9.31 -2.90 -1.08
C VAL A 154 -8.72 -4.22 -0.59
N LYS A 155 -9.54 -5.17 -0.19
CA LYS A 155 -9.09 -6.46 0.35
C LYS A 155 -8.18 -7.26 -0.60
N PRO A 156 -8.47 -7.36 -1.93
CA PRO A 156 -7.57 -8.06 -2.85
C PRO A 156 -6.22 -7.32 -3.02
N ILE A 157 -6.22 -5.98 -2.97
CA ILE A 157 -4.98 -5.19 -3.00
C ILE A 157 -4.12 -5.51 -1.79
N LEU A 158 -4.70 -5.49 -0.58
CA LEU A 158 -3.99 -5.83 0.66
C LEU A 158 -3.43 -7.24 0.63
N LYS A 159 -4.22 -8.22 0.17
CA LYS A 159 -3.76 -9.61 0.03
C LYS A 159 -2.53 -9.73 -0.89
N ASN A 160 -2.55 -9.02 -2.02
CA ASN A 160 -1.43 -9.01 -2.96
C ASN A 160 -0.17 -8.37 -2.34
N LEU A 161 -0.34 -7.25 -1.61
CA LEU A 161 0.77 -6.58 -0.93
C LEU A 161 1.40 -7.47 0.16
N ILE A 162 0.58 -8.13 0.99
CA ILE A 162 1.07 -9.08 2.01
C ILE A 162 1.85 -10.22 1.36
N GLN A 163 1.36 -10.79 0.26
CA GLN A 163 2.08 -11.85 -0.46
C GLN A 163 3.46 -11.38 -0.94
N ILE A 164 3.55 -10.18 -1.51
CA ILE A 164 4.82 -9.63 -1.99
C ILE A 164 5.77 -9.33 -0.82
N ILE A 165 5.28 -8.75 0.27
CA ILE A 165 6.08 -8.53 1.49
C ILE A 165 6.65 -9.85 2.00
N SER A 166 5.83 -10.91 2.10
CA SER A 166 6.26 -12.22 2.55
C SER A 166 7.35 -12.81 1.65
N ILE A 167 7.21 -12.70 0.33
CA ILE A 167 8.21 -13.18 -0.62
C ILE A 167 9.54 -12.43 -0.44
N ILE A 168 9.51 -11.10 -0.35
CA ILE A 168 10.72 -10.29 -0.17
C ILE A 168 11.41 -10.63 1.16
N LEU A 169 10.64 -10.81 2.25
CA LEU A 169 11.18 -11.21 3.56
C LEU A 169 11.84 -12.58 3.50
N ILE A 170 11.22 -13.57 2.88
CA ILE A 170 11.81 -14.92 2.74
C ILE A 170 13.11 -14.84 1.94
N LEU A 171 13.14 -14.09 0.84
CA LEU A 171 14.34 -13.89 0.04
C LEU A 171 15.45 -13.21 0.83
N SER A 172 15.13 -12.17 1.61
CA SER A 172 16.13 -11.47 2.43
C SER A 172 16.69 -12.36 3.54
N LEU A 173 15.84 -13.15 4.21
CA LEU A 173 16.29 -14.11 5.24
C LEU A 173 17.15 -15.21 4.65
N SER A 174 16.78 -15.77 3.49
CA SER A 174 17.60 -16.78 2.81
C SER A 174 18.97 -16.24 2.43
N GLY A 175 19.04 -14.96 2.03
CA GLY A 175 20.29 -14.28 1.74
C GLY A 175 21.21 -14.14 2.94
N ILE A 176 20.66 -13.81 4.10
CA ILE A 176 21.41 -13.70 5.35
C ILE A 176 22.00 -15.07 5.73
N LEU A 177 21.20 -16.13 5.63
CA LEU A 177 21.65 -17.50 5.94
C LEU A 177 22.76 -17.97 4.98
N LEU A 178 22.62 -17.72 3.68
CA LEU A 178 23.66 -18.03 2.69
C LEU A 178 24.95 -17.26 2.96
N PHE A 179 24.83 -15.97 3.33
CA PHE A 179 26.00 -15.18 3.65
C PHE A 179 26.72 -15.68 4.91
N GLN A 180 25.99 -16.09 5.95
CA GLN A 180 26.56 -16.71 7.13
C GLN A 180 27.25 -18.05 6.82
N TYR A 181 26.60 -18.89 6.04
CA TYR A 181 27.18 -20.20 5.66
C TYR A 181 28.48 -20.06 4.88
N ASN A 182 28.62 -19.07 4.00
CA ASN A 182 29.85 -18.81 3.26
C ASN A 182 30.96 -18.13 4.08
N ASN A 183 30.67 -17.69 5.29
CA ASN A 183 31.67 -17.12 6.20
C ASN A 183 32.32 -18.15 7.15
N PHE A 184 31.76 -19.37 7.21
CA PHE A 184 32.36 -20.52 7.85
C PHE A 184 33.14 -21.36 6.83
#